data_89c3ba5ddc2479b20f8f83698e09d275
#
_entry.id   89c3ba5ddc2479b20f8f83698e09d275
#
_cell.length_a   1.000
_cell.length_b   1.000
_cell.length_c   1.000
_cell.angle_alpha   90.00
_cell.angle_beta   90.00
_cell.angle_gamma   90.00
#
_symmetry.space_group_name_H-M   'P 1'
#
loop_
_entity.id
_entity.type
_entity.pdbx_description
1 polymer ?
#
loop_
_entity_poly.entity_id
_entity_poly.type
_entity_poly.pdbx_seq_one_letter_code
_entity_poly.pdbx_strand_id
1 'polypeptide(L)'
;IIDVGYKMEGRVDIKEFADPGEAPKIAAGDVVEVFLRQVENSKGEAVISREMARREEAWDRLETAFAGEARVEGAIFGRVKGGFTVDLGGAVAFLPGSQVDVRPVRDAGPLMGLKQPFQVLKMDRRRGNIVVSRRAILEESRAEQRAEVIGNLTEGQNVDGVVKNITEYGAFVDLGGVDGLLHVTDMAWRRVNHPSEILTIGETIKVQVIKINKETHRISLGMKQLQEDPWDLVAAKYPLESTHTGRVTNITDYGAFVELEAG
;
A
#
# COMPACT_ATOMS: atom_id res chain seq x y z
N ILE A 1 -2.30 15.92 45.56
CA ILE A 1 -2.46 17.38 45.66
C ILE A 1 -1.45 18.00 44.74
N ILE A 2 -1.86 18.96 43.92
CA ILE A 2 -1.03 19.64 42.96
C ILE A 2 -1.09 21.14 43.21
N ASP A 3 0.07 21.76 43.34
CA ASP A 3 0.20 23.22 43.41
C ASP A 3 0.17 23.79 41.99
N VAL A 4 -0.79 24.64 41.71
CA VAL A 4 -0.98 25.31 40.42
C VAL A 4 -0.46 26.73 40.38
N GLY A 5 0.32 27.14 41.39
CA GLY A 5 0.89 28.50 41.52
C GLY A 5 -0.09 29.55 41.99
N TYR A 6 -1.28 29.19 42.46
CA TYR A 6 -2.26 30.06 43.10
C TYR A 6 -2.30 29.82 44.63
N LYS A 7 -3.03 30.62 45.34
CA LYS A 7 -3.20 30.44 46.78
C LYS A 7 -3.94 29.15 47.17
N MET A 8 -4.39 28.40 46.20
CA MET A 8 -5.20 27.19 46.36
C MET A 8 -4.56 26.02 45.69
N GLU A 9 -4.66 24.86 46.30
CA GLU A 9 -4.19 23.58 45.76
C GLU A 9 -5.34 22.88 45.06
N GLY A 10 -4.99 22.10 43.98
CA GLY A 10 -5.95 21.27 43.29
C GLY A 10 -5.78 19.79 43.63
N ARG A 11 -6.84 19.02 43.51
CA ARG A 11 -6.83 17.57 43.72
C ARG A 11 -7.18 16.85 42.39
N VAL A 12 -6.36 15.87 42.04
CA VAL A 12 -6.58 14.99 40.90
C VAL A 12 -6.53 13.55 41.40
N ASP A 13 -7.41 12.69 40.87
CA ASP A 13 -7.36 11.27 41.22
C ASP A 13 -6.05 10.67 40.67
N ILE A 14 -5.37 9.87 41.47
CA ILE A 14 -4.12 9.21 41.11
C ILE A 14 -4.28 8.30 39.89
N LYS A 15 -5.48 7.81 39.64
CA LYS A 15 -5.82 7.00 38.47
C LYS A 15 -5.68 7.75 37.14
N GLU A 16 -5.82 9.08 37.14
CA GLU A 16 -5.65 9.89 35.92
C GLU A 16 -4.18 9.95 35.45
N PHE A 17 -3.22 9.54 36.32
CA PHE A 17 -1.79 9.46 35.98
C PHE A 17 -1.32 8.08 35.56
N ALA A 18 -2.22 7.10 35.55
CA ALA A 18 -1.93 5.77 35.05
C ALA A 18 -2.29 5.64 33.58
N ASP A 19 -1.46 4.94 32.80
CA ASP A 19 -1.86 4.44 31.49
C ASP A 19 -2.80 3.24 31.67
N PRO A 20 -3.70 2.96 30.72
CA PRO A 20 -4.63 1.85 30.82
C PRO A 20 -3.87 0.52 31.05
N GLY A 21 -4.04 -0.05 32.26
CA GLY A 21 -3.41 -1.32 32.65
C GLY A 21 -2.06 -1.19 33.35
N GLU A 22 -1.53 0.01 33.57
CA GLU A 22 -0.28 0.25 34.32
C GLU A 22 -0.54 0.92 35.68
N ALA A 23 0.42 0.77 36.60
CA ALA A 23 0.43 1.51 37.85
C ALA A 23 0.84 2.97 37.61
N PRO A 24 0.28 3.95 38.36
CA PRO A 24 0.65 5.34 38.20
C PRO A 24 2.13 5.55 38.53
N LYS A 25 2.86 6.14 37.59
CA LYS A 25 4.29 6.46 37.73
C LYS A 25 4.48 7.94 38.08
N ILE A 26 4.07 8.32 39.29
CA ILE A 26 4.18 9.69 39.74
C ILE A 26 4.73 9.74 41.19
N ALA A 27 5.64 10.67 41.44
CA ALA A 27 6.25 10.90 42.75
C ALA A 27 6.01 12.32 43.24
N ALA A 28 6.14 12.52 44.55
CA ALA A 28 6.07 13.85 45.13
C ALA A 28 7.26 14.69 44.67
N GLY A 29 6.98 15.87 44.11
CA GLY A 29 7.97 16.76 43.50
C GLY A 29 8.03 16.73 41.97
N ASP A 30 7.30 15.82 41.32
CA ASP A 30 7.19 15.80 39.85
C ASP A 30 6.38 17.00 39.36
N VAL A 31 6.82 17.58 38.26
CA VAL A 31 6.09 18.63 37.55
C VAL A 31 5.18 17.99 36.52
N VAL A 32 3.89 18.24 36.61
CA VAL A 32 2.89 17.65 35.74
C VAL A 32 1.99 18.71 35.13
N GLU A 33 1.60 18.52 33.88
CA GLU A 33 0.62 19.36 33.21
C GLU A 33 -0.79 18.94 33.57
N VAL A 34 -1.62 19.92 33.97
CA VAL A 34 -3.02 19.71 34.32
C VAL A 34 -3.89 20.77 33.67
N PHE A 35 -5.08 20.38 33.27
CA PHE A 35 -6.07 21.32 32.73
C PHE A 35 -6.84 21.98 33.90
N LEU A 36 -6.78 23.31 33.98
CA LEU A 36 -7.51 24.08 34.96
C LEU A 36 -8.93 24.33 34.45
N ARG A 37 -9.89 23.61 35.00
CA ARG A 37 -11.31 23.73 34.66
C ARG A 37 -12.00 24.90 35.35
N GLN A 38 -11.67 25.11 36.60
CA GLN A 38 -12.20 26.19 37.44
C GLN A 38 -11.18 26.59 38.52
N VAL A 39 -10.98 27.89 38.71
CA VAL A 39 -9.98 28.39 39.64
C VAL A 39 -10.39 28.07 41.09
N GLU A 40 -11.66 28.17 41.39
CA GLU A 40 -12.19 27.94 42.77
C GLU A 40 -13.56 27.28 42.71
N ASN A 41 -13.72 26.17 43.39
CA ASN A 41 -15.01 25.53 43.62
C ASN A 41 -15.69 26.07 44.91
N SER A 42 -16.87 25.57 45.21
CA SER A 42 -17.60 25.92 46.47
C SER A 42 -16.87 25.54 47.78
N LYS A 43 -15.79 24.74 47.67
CA LYS A 43 -14.94 24.30 48.79
C LYS A 43 -13.60 25.06 48.86
N GLY A 44 -13.37 26.03 47.98
CA GLY A 44 -12.12 26.78 47.93
C GLY A 44 -10.94 26.03 47.28
N GLU A 45 -11.21 24.98 46.46
CA GLU A 45 -10.17 24.18 45.81
C GLU A 45 -10.20 24.44 44.30
N ALA A 46 -9.03 24.38 43.62
CA ALA A 46 -8.93 24.42 42.17
C ALA A 46 -9.43 23.11 41.56
N VAL A 47 -10.29 23.19 40.54
CA VAL A 47 -10.78 22.03 39.80
C VAL A 47 -9.85 21.82 38.63
N ILE A 48 -9.02 20.79 38.71
CA ILE A 48 -8.01 20.42 37.70
C ILE A 48 -8.22 18.97 37.26
N SER A 49 -7.79 18.64 36.03
CA SER A 49 -7.84 17.28 35.47
C SER A 49 -6.62 17.01 34.64
N ARG A 50 -5.97 15.89 34.87
CA ARG A 50 -4.87 15.38 34.03
C ARG A 50 -5.38 14.75 32.77
N GLU A 51 -6.50 14.05 32.81
CA GLU A 51 -7.14 13.45 31.65
C GLU A 51 -7.48 14.50 30.59
N MET A 52 -8.05 15.62 30.98
CA MET A 52 -8.34 16.72 30.07
C MET A 52 -7.07 17.36 29.51
N ALA A 53 -6.02 17.53 30.33
CA ALA A 53 -4.73 18.01 29.86
C ALA A 53 -4.14 17.07 28.78
N ARG A 54 -4.08 15.76 29.05
CA ARG A 54 -3.63 14.76 28.08
C ARG A 54 -4.44 14.80 26.78
N ARG A 55 -5.73 15.01 26.88
CA ARG A 55 -6.60 15.15 25.72
C ARG A 55 -6.26 16.39 24.89
N GLU A 56 -6.07 17.55 25.52
CA GLU A 56 -5.68 18.78 24.80
C GLU A 56 -4.29 18.65 24.20
N GLU A 57 -3.30 18.12 24.91
CA GLU A 57 -1.97 17.82 24.41
C GLU A 57 -2.03 16.89 23.18
N ALA A 58 -2.88 15.85 23.25
CA ALA A 58 -3.08 14.93 22.11
C ALA A 58 -3.71 15.65 20.92
N TRP A 59 -4.68 16.54 21.15
CA TRP A 59 -5.30 17.32 20.09
C TRP A 59 -4.32 18.28 19.43
N ASP A 60 -3.49 18.99 20.16
CA ASP A 60 -2.48 19.92 19.62
C ASP A 60 -1.42 19.17 18.81
N ARG A 61 -0.97 18.02 19.31
CA ARG A 61 -0.06 17.12 18.57
C ARG A 61 -0.67 16.62 17.28
N LEU A 62 -1.93 16.19 17.31
CA LEU A 62 -2.64 15.67 16.14
C LEU A 62 -2.94 16.78 15.12
N GLU A 63 -3.23 18.01 15.58
CA GLU A 63 -3.43 19.17 14.70
C GLU A 63 -2.15 19.54 13.98
N THR A 64 -1.02 19.51 14.67
CA THR A 64 0.32 19.70 14.07
C THR A 64 0.63 18.59 13.06
N ALA A 65 0.34 17.34 13.41
CA ALA A 65 0.53 16.21 12.50
C ALA A 65 -0.38 16.29 11.26
N PHE A 66 -1.61 16.73 11.44
CA PHE A 66 -2.56 16.94 10.35
C PHE A 66 -2.11 18.04 9.39
N ALA A 67 -1.63 19.17 9.91
CA ALA A 67 -1.10 20.27 9.10
C ALA A 67 0.18 19.89 8.35
N GLY A 68 1.00 19.01 8.93
CA GLY A 68 2.23 18.51 8.32
C GLY A 68 2.07 17.21 7.53
N GLU A 69 0.84 16.70 7.35
CA GLU A 69 0.55 15.38 6.74
C GLU A 69 1.35 14.22 7.37
N ALA A 70 1.74 14.39 8.64
CA ALA A 70 2.56 13.42 9.33
C ALA A 70 1.75 12.19 9.78
N ARG A 71 2.42 11.06 9.83
CA ARG A 71 1.84 9.80 10.33
C ARG A 71 1.70 9.86 11.84
N VAL A 72 0.59 9.36 12.37
CA VAL A 72 0.32 9.26 13.79
C VAL A 72 0.19 7.80 14.21
N GLU A 73 0.76 7.44 15.34
CA GLU A 73 0.63 6.09 15.88
C GLU A 73 -0.65 5.96 16.71
N GLY A 74 -1.33 4.84 16.57
CA GLY A 74 -2.52 4.51 17.32
C GLY A 74 -2.80 3.02 17.37
N ALA A 75 -3.75 2.64 18.21
CA ALA A 75 -4.20 1.25 18.34
C ALA A 75 -5.72 1.15 18.15
N ILE A 76 -6.16 0.18 17.35
CA ILE A 76 -7.58 -0.13 17.20
C ILE A 76 -8.05 -0.85 18.46
N PHE A 77 -9.02 -0.31 19.18
CA PHE A 77 -9.49 -0.89 20.43
C PHE A 77 -10.97 -1.29 20.42
N GLY A 78 -11.75 -0.81 19.44
CA GLY A 78 -13.17 -1.10 19.39
C GLY A 78 -13.75 -1.14 17.98
N ARG A 79 -14.91 -1.80 17.87
CA ARG A 79 -15.69 -1.86 16.62
C ARG A 79 -16.96 -1.06 16.79
N VAL A 80 -17.30 -0.26 15.79
CA VAL A 80 -18.53 0.56 15.74
C VAL A 80 -19.24 0.37 14.41
N LYS A 81 -20.47 0.88 14.29
CA LYS A 81 -21.22 0.81 13.03
C LYS A 81 -20.48 1.57 11.93
N GLY A 82 -20.04 0.83 10.90
CA GLY A 82 -19.34 1.41 9.73
C GLY A 82 -17.82 1.51 9.85
N GLY A 83 -17.22 1.07 10.97
CA GLY A 83 -15.77 1.14 11.14
C GLY A 83 -15.28 0.72 12.52
N PHE A 84 -14.19 1.34 12.93
CA PHE A 84 -13.47 1.03 14.17
C PHE A 84 -13.12 2.31 14.92
N THR A 85 -12.87 2.17 16.20
CA THR A 85 -12.31 3.23 17.05
C THR A 85 -10.83 3.00 17.27
N VAL A 86 -10.05 4.06 17.15
CA VAL A 86 -8.59 4.07 17.30
C VAL A 86 -8.22 5.01 18.41
N ASP A 87 -7.42 4.56 19.35
CA ASP A 87 -6.80 5.40 20.37
C ASP A 87 -5.49 5.98 19.82
N LEU A 88 -5.39 7.29 19.81
CA LEU A 88 -4.23 8.06 19.36
C LEU A 88 -3.41 8.62 20.55
N GLY A 89 -3.48 7.97 21.70
CA GLY A 89 -2.77 8.39 22.91
C GLY A 89 -3.42 9.57 23.61
N GLY A 90 -4.71 9.43 23.94
CA GLY A 90 -5.52 10.44 24.65
C GLY A 90 -6.64 11.06 23.81
N ALA A 91 -6.65 10.82 22.51
CA ALA A 91 -7.76 11.20 21.63
C ALA A 91 -8.30 9.97 20.89
N VAL A 92 -9.62 9.86 20.77
CA VAL A 92 -10.29 8.77 20.07
C VAL A 92 -10.61 9.21 18.65
N ALA A 93 -10.17 8.41 17.66
CA ALA A 93 -10.45 8.63 16.25
C ALA A 93 -11.37 7.55 15.68
N PHE A 94 -12.08 7.90 14.63
CA PHE A 94 -12.88 6.98 13.83
C PHE A 94 -12.10 6.51 12.60
N LEU A 95 -12.02 5.20 12.40
CA LEU A 95 -11.44 4.55 11.25
C LEU A 95 -12.57 3.91 10.42
N PRO A 96 -13.00 4.48 9.31
CA PRO A 96 -13.99 3.88 8.42
C PRO A 96 -13.55 2.49 7.94
N GLY A 97 -14.46 1.53 7.81
CA GLY A 97 -14.15 0.19 7.34
C GLY A 97 -13.46 0.15 5.97
N SER A 98 -13.77 1.12 5.08
CA SER A 98 -13.12 1.30 3.78
C SER A 98 -11.68 1.85 3.86
N GLN A 99 -11.27 2.38 5.01
CA GLN A 99 -9.96 3.01 5.25
C GLN A 99 -9.02 2.13 6.09
N VAL A 100 -9.44 0.92 6.43
CA VAL A 100 -8.63 -0.04 7.20
C VAL A 100 -7.52 -0.63 6.34
N ASP A 101 -7.85 -1.06 5.13
CA ASP A 101 -6.88 -1.68 4.21
C ASP A 101 -7.27 -1.38 2.75
N VAL A 102 -6.35 -1.64 1.83
CA VAL A 102 -6.55 -1.52 0.38
C VAL A 102 -7.60 -2.53 -0.12
N ARG A 103 -7.66 -3.71 0.50
CA ARG A 103 -8.71 -4.71 0.25
C ARG A 103 -9.79 -4.61 1.34
N PRO A 104 -11.05 -4.88 1.00
CA PRO A 104 -12.12 -4.90 2.00
C PRO A 104 -11.81 -5.91 3.10
N VAL A 105 -11.63 -5.42 4.32
CA VAL A 105 -11.37 -6.27 5.50
C VAL A 105 -12.71 -6.63 6.13
N ARG A 106 -13.03 -7.91 6.18
CA ARG A 106 -14.23 -8.42 6.86
C ARG A 106 -14.02 -8.55 8.36
N ASP A 107 -12.81 -8.86 8.78
CA ASP A 107 -12.43 -9.02 10.18
C ASP A 107 -11.11 -8.30 10.47
N ALA A 108 -11.17 -7.30 11.36
CA ALA A 108 -10.00 -6.57 11.83
C ALA A 108 -9.44 -7.12 13.15
N GLY A 109 -9.91 -8.28 13.59
CA GLY A 109 -9.45 -8.93 14.81
C GLY A 109 -7.93 -8.98 14.96
N PRO A 110 -7.18 -9.41 13.94
CA PRO A 110 -5.71 -9.43 13.99
C PRO A 110 -5.04 -8.06 14.12
N LEU A 111 -5.75 -6.98 13.81
CA LEU A 111 -5.26 -5.61 13.87
C LEU A 111 -5.60 -4.90 15.18
N MET A 112 -6.47 -5.49 16.01
CA MET A 112 -6.88 -4.91 17.28
C MET A 112 -5.75 -4.99 18.32
N GLY A 113 -5.58 -3.90 19.07
CA GLY A 113 -4.56 -3.81 20.13
C GLY A 113 -3.13 -3.57 19.65
N LEU A 114 -2.87 -3.64 18.34
CA LEU A 114 -1.55 -3.38 17.77
C LEU A 114 -1.37 -1.88 17.51
N LYS A 115 -0.23 -1.33 17.94
CA LYS A 115 0.18 0.02 17.54
C LYS A 115 0.53 0.03 16.06
N GLN A 116 -0.11 0.90 15.32
CA GLN A 116 0.03 1.02 13.87
C GLN A 116 0.03 2.49 13.47
N PRO A 117 0.69 2.83 12.37
CA PRO A 117 0.63 4.18 11.83
C PRO A 117 -0.70 4.43 11.12
N PHE A 118 -1.23 5.63 11.30
CA PHE A 118 -2.43 6.14 10.65
C PHE A 118 -2.17 7.54 10.09
N GLN A 119 -2.86 7.89 9.02
CA GLN A 119 -2.90 9.25 8.51
C GLN A 119 -4.23 9.90 8.91
N VAL A 120 -4.17 11.13 9.40
CA VAL A 120 -5.37 11.90 9.74
C VAL A 120 -5.98 12.45 8.46
N LEU A 121 -7.21 12.04 8.14
CA LEU A 121 -7.94 12.52 6.96
C LEU A 121 -8.75 13.78 7.25
N LYS A 122 -9.36 13.83 8.44
CA LYS A 122 -10.21 14.94 8.86
C LYS A 122 -10.15 15.11 10.37
N MET A 123 -10.13 16.35 10.78
CA MET A 123 -10.12 16.73 12.19
C MET A 123 -11.11 17.87 12.44
N ASP A 124 -11.97 17.72 13.44
CA ASP A 124 -12.92 18.74 13.88
C ASP A 124 -12.86 18.83 15.40
N ARG A 125 -12.08 19.80 15.91
CA ARG A 125 -11.87 20.01 17.35
C ARG A 125 -13.16 20.40 18.07
N ARG A 126 -14.06 21.16 17.39
CA ARG A 126 -15.33 21.60 18.00
C ARG A 126 -16.28 20.46 18.27
N ARG A 127 -16.32 19.48 17.36
CA ARG A 127 -17.15 18.27 17.46
C ARG A 127 -16.44 17.10 18.12
N GLY A 128 -15.14 17.22 18.37
CA GLY A 128 -14.33 16.15 18.90
C GLY A 128 -14.17 14.95 17.94
N ASN A 129 -14.31 15.17 16.63
CA ASN A 129 -14.26 14.12 15.64
C ASN A 129 -12.93 14.11 14.90
N ILE A 130 -12.27 12.97 14.92
CA ILE A 130 -11.04 12.70 14.16
C ILE A 130 -11.32 11.49 13.25
N VAL A 131 -10.99 11.59 11.98
CA VAL A 131 -11.10 10.50 11.03
C VAL A 131 -9.70 10.14 10.54
N VAL A 132 -9.34 8.87 10.68
CA VAL A 132 -8.02 8.36 10.29
C VAL A 132 -8.11 7.29 9.22
N SER A 133 -7.01 7.08 8.49
CA SER A 133 -6.86 6.08 7.46
C SER A 133 -5.54 5.31 7.64
N ARG A 134 -5.61 4.00 7.61
CA ARG A 134 -4.46 3.13 7.47
C ARG A 134 -4.20 2.85 5.98
N ARG A 135 -5.27 2.79 5.21
CA ARG A 135 -5.22 2.57 3.76
C ARG A 135 -4.33 3.59 3.04
N ALA A 136 -4.42 4.87 3.41
CA ALA A 136 -3.61 5.92 2.80
C ALA A 136 -2.10 5.64 2.93
N ILE A 137 -1.64 5.20 4.12
CA ILE A 137 -0.23 4.85 4.36
C ILE A 137 0.17 3.61 3.55
N LEU A 138 -0.70 2.60 3.47
CA LEU A 138 -0.44 1.40 2.69
C LEU A 138 -0.36 1.69 1.19
N GLU A 139 -1.20 2.59 0.68
CA GLU A 139 -1.18 3.04 -0.71
C GLU A 139 0.09 3.85 -1.00
N GLU A 140 0.49 4.75 -0.11
CA GLU A 140 1.74 5.53 -0.20
C GLU A 140 2.96 4.60 -0.22
N SER A 141 3.08 3.67 0.74
CA SER A 141 4.16 2.69 0.80
C SER A 141 4.23 1.81 -0.46
N ARG A 142 3.08 1.39 -1.00
CA ARG A 142 3.02 0.66 -2.26
C ARG A 142 3.42 1.52 -3.46
N ALA A 143 3.06 2.80 -3.46
CA ALA A 143 3.47 3.73 -4.51
C ALA A 143 4.98 3.97 -4.49
N GLU A 144 5.58 4.12 -3.29
CA GLU A 144 7.03 4.20 -3.12
C GLU A 144 7.75 2.95 -3.62
N GLN A 145 7.28 1.76 -3.21
CA GLN A 145 7.83 0.48 -3.68
C GLN A 145 7.73 0.33 -5.19
N ARG A 146 6.59 0.72 -5.79
CA ARG A 146 6.43 0.72 -7.25
C ARG A 146 7.40 1.67 -7.93
N ALA A 147 7.55 2.88 -7.40
CA ALA A 147 8.47 3.87 -7.95
C ALA A 147 9.93 3.40 -7.86
N GLU A 148 10.31 2.74 -6.77
CA GLU A 148 11.64 2.16 -6.60
C GLU A 148 11.89 1.03 -7.61
N VAL A 149 10.95 0.10 -7.76
CA VAL A 149 11.06 -1.00 -8.75
C VAL A 149 11.16 -0.42 -10.16
N ILE A 150 10.30 0.54 -10.53
CA ILE A 150 10.36 1.20 -11.85
C ILE A 150 11.67 1.96 -12.05
N GLY A 151 12.21 2.58 -10.98
CA GLY A 151 13.47 3.31 -11.02
C GLY A 151 14.69 2.39 -11.25
N ASN A 152 14.61 1.16 -10.76
CA ASN A 152 15.66 0.15 -10.90
C ASN A 152 15.57 -0.64 -12.21
N LEU A 153 14.41 -0.59 -12.90
CA LEU A 153 14.24 -1.25 -14.19
C LEU A 153 14.73 -0.36 -15.33
N THR A 154 15.47 -0.96 -16.25
CA THR A 154 15.93 -0.32 -17.47
C THR A 154 15.32 -1.01 -18.70
N GLU A 155 15.06 -0.23 -19.76
CA GLU A 155 14.62 -0.79 -21.04
C GLU A 155 15.71 -1.70 -21.61
N GLY A 156 15.32 -2.87 -22.08
CA GLY A 156 16.24 -3.92 -22.54
C GLY A 156 16.72 -4.88 -21.46
N GLN A 157 16.41 -4.66 -20.19
CA GLN A 157 16.79 -5.53 -19.08
C GLN A 157 15.94 -6.81 -19.05
N ASN A 158 16.59 -7.94 -18.77
CA ASN A 158 15.93 -9.22 -18.55
C ASN A 158 15.60 -9.35 -17.05
N VAL A 159 14.36 -9.68 -16.76
CA VAL A 159 13.84 -9.84 -15.40
C VAL A 159 12.97 -11.09 -15.28
N ASP A 160 12.94 -11.67 -14.11
CA ASP A 160 12.03 -12.76 -13.79
C ASP A 160 10.72 -12.17 -13.24
N GLY A 161 9.59 -12.68 -13.72
CA GLY A 161 8.28 -12.24 -13.26
C GLY A 161 7.31 -13.41 -13.13
N VAL A 162 6.28 -13.23 -12.31
CA VAL A 162 5.25 -14.26 -12.07
C VAL A 162 3.97 -13.89 -12.82
N VAL A 163 3.45 -14.82 -13.60
CA VAL A 163 2.18 -14.64 -14.32
C VAL A 163 1.02 -14.56 -13.33
N LYS A 164 0.40 -13.39 -13.26
CA LYS A 164 -0.67 -13.07 -12.30
C LYS A 164 -2.07 -13.27 -12.88
N ASN A 165 -2.23 -12.89 -14.13
CA ASN A 165 -3.49 -13.02 -14.85
C ASN A 165 -3.24 -13.13 -16.37
N ILE A 166 -4.16 -13.83 -17.05
CA ILE A 166 -4.12 -14.03 -18.51
C ILE A 166 -5.40 -13.46 -19.11
N THR A 167 -5.25 -12.66 -20.16
CA THR A 167 -6.34 -12.07 -20.94
C THR A 167 -6.19 -12.44 -22.41
N GLU A 168 -7.19 -12.17 -23.23
CA GLU A 168 -7.16 -12.48 -24.69
C GLU A 168 -6.02 -11.79 -25.45
N TYR A 169 -5.62 -10.59 -25.00
CA TYR A 169 -4.59 -9.76 -25.65
C TYR A 169 -3.19 -9.90 -25.01
N GLY A 170 -3.08 -10.58 -23.87
CA GLY A 170 -1.80 -10.71 -23.20
C GLY A 170 -1.86 -11.26 -21.80
N ALA A 171 -0.73 -11.30 -21.12
CA ALA A 171 -0.61 -11.73 -19.74
C ALA A 171 -0.08 -10.58 -18.85
N PHE A 172 -0.63 -10.47 -17.66
CA PHE A 172 -0.10 -9.59 -16.62
C PHE A 172 0.91 -10.35 -15.79
N VAL A 173 2.12 -9.81 -15.71
CA VAL A 173 3.26 -10.40 -15.04
C VAL A 173 3.68 -9.48 -13.88
N ASP A 174 3.74 -10.02 -12.68
CA ASP A 174 4.21 -9.30 -11.49
C ASP A 174 5.74 -9.33 -11.44
N LEU A 175 6.35 -8.15 -11.42
CA LEU A 175 7.80 -7.93 -11.35
C LEU A 175 8.28 -7.59 -9.93
N GLY A 176 7.56 -8.02 -8.91
CA GLY A 176 7.88 -7.71 -7.51
C GLY A 176 7.23 -6.42 -7.00
N GLY A 177 5.94 -6.24 -7.32
CA GLY A 177 5.11 -5.09 -6.86
C GLY A 177 4.64 -4.17 -7.98
N VAL A 178 5.13 -4.37 -9.21
CA VAL A 178 4.67 -3.67 -10.41
C VAL A 178 4.19 -4.69 -11.44
N ASP A 179 3.00 -4.48 -11.97
CA ASP A 179 2.44 -5.33 -13.01
C ASP A 179 2.92 -4.87 -14.40
N GLY A 180 3.59 -5.76 -15.14
CA GLY A 180 3.93 -5.56 -16.53
C GLY A 180 2.94 -6.28 -17.46
N LEU A 181 2.74 -5.74 -18.66
CA LEU A 181 1.93 -6.35 -19.69
C LEU A 181 2.83 -7.04 -20.72
N LEU A 182 2.68 -8.35 -20.86
CA LEU A 182 3.26 -9.15 -21.93
C LEU A 182 2.20 -9.36 -22.99
N HIS A 183 2.27 -8.60 -24.09
CA HIS A 183 1.31 -8.68 -25.18
C HIS A 183 1.49 -9.98 -25.97
N VAL A 184 0.42 -10.54 -26.53
CA VAL A 184 0.44 -11.79 -27.30
C VAL A 184 1.44 -11.77 -28.44
N THR A 185 1.64 -10.63 -29.10
CA THR A 185 2.61 -10.44 -30.21
C THR A 185 4.07 -10.46 -29.77
N ASP A 186 4.33 -10.28 -28.46
CA ASP A 186 5.68 -10.22 -27.89
C ASP A 186 6.04 -11.48 -27.09
N MET A 187 5.17 -12.50 -27.14
CA MET A 187 5.39 -13.78 -26.44
C MET A 187 6.30 -14.73 -27.21
N ALA A 188 6.08 -14.85 -28.51
CA ALA A 188 6.85 -15.76 -29.36
C ALA A 188 6.93 -15.24 -30.80
N TRP A 189 7.91 -15.72 -31.58
CA TRP A 189 8.05 -15.47 -33.02
C TRP A 189 6.98 -16.16 -33.85
N ARG A 190 6.28 -17.16 -33.30
CA ARG A 190 5.14 -17.83 -33.95
C ARG A 190 3.82 -17.14 -33.58
N ARG A 191 2.81 -17.31 -34.44
CA ARG A 191 1.46 -16.83 -34.13
C ARG A 191 0.88 -17.58 -32.93
N VAL A 192 0.55 -16.83 -31.92
CA VAL A 192 -0.13 -17.30 -30.68
C VAL A 192 -1.56 -16.80 -30.71
N ASN A 193 -2.53 -17.70 -30.67
CA ASN A 193 -3.94 -17.30 -30.69
C ASN A 193 -4.41 -16.85 -29.31
N HIS A 194 -3.94 -17.51 -28.27
CA HIS A 194 -4.25 -17.15 -26.88
C HIS A 194 -3.04 -17.35 -25.97
N PRO A 195 -2.77 -16.41 -25.05
CA PRO A 195 -1.60 -16.50 -24.16
C PRO A 195 -1.53 -17.76 -23.30
N SER A 196 -2.68 -18.37 -22.97
CA SER A 196 -2.72 -19.63 -22.20
C SER A 196 -2.14 -20.85 -22.94
N GLU A 197 -1.83 -20.73 -24.24
CA GLU A 197 -1.12 -21.77 -24.98
C GLU A 197 0.35 -21.89 -24.54
N ILE A 198 0.91 -20.82 -24.02
CA ILE A 198 2.34 -20.72 -23.65
C ILE A 198 2.54 -20.51 -22.17
N LEU A 199 1.60 -19.82 -21.50
CA LEU A 199 1.74 -19.37 -20.12
C LEU A 199 0.70 -19.97 -19.20
N THR A 200 1.12 -20.24 -17.95
CA THR A 200 0.25 -20.69 -16.87
C THR A 200 0.22 -19.67 -15.77
N ILE A 201 -0.96 -19.42 -15.16
CA ILE A 201 -1.08 -18.52 -14.01
C ILE A 201 -0.28 -19.07 -12.83
N GLY A 202 0.56 -18.20 -12.21
CA GLY A 202 1.47 -18.57 -11.14
C GLY A 202 2.83 -19.05 -11.58
N GLU A 203 3.08 -19.17 -12.87
CA GLU A 203 4.37 -19.56 -13.44
C GLU A 203 5.37 -18.41 -13.39
N THR A 204 6.62 -18.71 -13.06
CA THR A 204 7.72 -17.74 -13.13
C THR A 204 8.36 -17.82 -14.50
N ILE A 205 8.35 -16.70 -15.20
CA ILE A 205 8.88 -16.58 -16.57
C ILE A 205 9.96 -15.51 -16.65
N LYS A 206 10.91 -15.69 -17.57
CA LYS A 206 11.88 -14.65 -17.91
C LYS A 206 11.30 -13.78 -19.01
N VAL A 207 11.36 -12.47 -18.79
CA VAL A 207 10.85 -11.46 -19.71
C VAL A 207 11.86 -10.34 -19.87
N GLN A 208 11.86 -9.69 -21.03
CA GLN A 208 12.63 -8.48 -21.26
C GLN A 208 11.73 -7.27 -21.18
N VAL A 209 12.20 -6.22 -20.54
CA VAL A 209 11.52 -4.93 -20.47
C VAL A 209 11.68 -4.22 -21.80
N ILE A 210 10.58 -4.04 -22.55
CA ILE A 210 10.58 -3.35 -23.85
C ILE A 210 10.46 -1.85 -23.65
N LYS A 211 9.49 -1.41 -22.86
CA LYS A 211 9.18 0.00 -22.65
C LYS A 211 8.63 0.24 -21.25
N ILE A 212 9.06 1.33 -20.64
CA ILE A 212 8.60 1.78 -19.33
C ILE A 212 7.85 3.10 -19.49
N ASN A 213 6.57 3.13 -19.14
CA ASN A 213 5.80 4.36 -19.03
C ASN A 213 5.74 4.78 -17.57
N LYS A 214 6.53 5.78 -17.20
CA LYS A 214 6.64 6.29 -15.82
C LYS A 214 5.39 7.04 -15.35
N GLU A 215 4.63 7.64 -16.27
CA GLU A 215 3.42 8.39 -15.92
C GLU A 215 2.24 7.46 -15.59
N THR A 216 2.06 6.41 -16.37
CA THR A 216 0.97 5.45 -16.19
C THR A 216 1.37 4.23 -15.37
N HIS A 217 2.62 4.14 -14.93
CA HIS A 217 3.21 2.99 -14.22
C HIS A 217 2.98 1.65 -14.95
N ARG A 218 3.02 1.70 -16.30
CA ARG A 218 2.85 0.51 -17.14
C ARG A 218 4.18 0.11 -17.75
N ILE A 219 4.47 -1.18 -17.67
CA ILE A 219 5.67 -1.78 -18.23
C ILE A 219 5.25 -2.74 -19.34
N SER A 220 5.80 -2.55 -20.53
CA SER A 220 5.63 -3.48 -21.66
C SER A 220 6.76 -4.50 -21.61
N LEU A 221 6.39 -5.76 -21.67
CA LEU A 221 7.29 -6.90 -21.58
C LEU A 221 7.30 -7.70 -22.88
N GLY A 222 8.40 -8.41 -23.14
CA GLY A 222 8.52 -9.33 -24.25
C GLY A 222 9.31 -10.59 -23.87
N MET A 223 8.95 -11.70 -24.47
CA MET A 223 9.66 -12.97 -24.36
C MET A 223 10.41 -13.32 -25.65
N LYS A 224 9.86 -12.93 -26.81
CA LYS A 224 10.47 -13.23 -28.10
C LYS A 224 11.88 -12.68 -28.24
N GLN A 225 12.18 -11.54 -27.60
CA GLN A 225 13.50 -10.92 -27.61
C GLN A 225 14.57 -11.74 -26.89
N LEU A 226 14.16 -12.68 -26.04
CA LEU A 226 15.06 -13.62 -25.34
C LEU A 226 15.41 -14.84 -26.21
N GLN A 227 14.68 -15.05 -27.30
CA GLN A 227 14.90 -16.11 -28.25
C GLN A 227 15.57 -15.53 -29.51
N GLU A 228 16.42 -16.30 -30.12
CA GLU A 228 16.99 -15.91 -31.41
C GLU A 228 15.88 -15.75 -32.46
N ASP A 229 15.96 -14.67 -33.25
CA ASP A 229 15.00 -14.46 -34.34
C ASP A 229 15.18 -15.56 -35.37
N PRO A 230 14.16 -16.37 -35.67
CA PRO A 230 14.26 -17.40 -36.70
C PRO A 230 14.69 -16.85 -38.04
N TRP A 231 14.36 -15.58 -38.35
CA TRP A 231 14.68 -14.94 -39.61
C TRP A 231 16.18 -14.59 -39.77
N ASP A 232 16.91 -14.36 -38.69
CA ASP A 232 18.36 -14.14 -38.75
C ASP A 232 19.12 -15.39 -39.21
N LEU A 233 18.56 -16.56 -38.94
CA LEU A 233 19.14 -17.84 -39.32
C LEU A 233 18.60 -18.38 -40.63
N VAL A 234 17.60 -17.78 -41.27
CA VAL A 234 16.95 -18.25 -42.49
C VAL A 234 17.96 -18.38 -43.62
N ALA A 235 18.83 -17.41 -43.83
CA ALA A 235 19.82 -17.45 -44.90
C ALA A 235 20.85 -18.60 -44.74
N ALA A 236 21.14 -18.97 -43.50
CA ALA A 236 22.07 -20.07 -43.21
C ALA A 236 21.37 -21.44 -43.27
N LYS A 237 20.11 -21.53 -42.79
CA LYS A 237 19.33 -22.79 -42.82
C LYS A 237 18.77 -23.14 -44.20
N TYR A 238 18.39 -22.12 -44.96
CA TYR A 238 17.70 -22.25 -46.26
C TYR A 238 18.48 -21.50 -47.37
N PRO A 239 19.65 -22.00 -47.75
CA PRO A 239 20.44 -21.36 -48.80
C PRO A 239 19.70 -21.42 -50.16
N LEU A 240 20.01 -20.44 -50.98
CA LEU A 240 19.44 -20.39 -52.34
C LEU A 240 19.71 -21.72 -53.10
N GLU A 241 18.73 -22.13 -53.89
CA GLU A 241 18.77 -23.37 -54.69
C GLU A 241 18.73 -24.70 -53.89
N SER A 242 18.37 -24.62 -52.58
CA SER A 242 18.18 -25.80 -51.73
C SER A 242 16.73 -26.30 -51.74
N THR A 243 16.54 -27.60 -51.51
CA THR A 243 15.22 -28.24 -51.46
C THR A 243 14.88 -28.60 -50.01
N HIS A 244 13.73 -28.14 -49.53
CA HIS A 244 13.27 -28.38 -48.18
C HIS A 244 11.85 -28.93 -48.15
N THR A 245 11.53 -29.65 -47.10
CA THR A 245 10.18 -30.17 -46.87
C THR A 245 9.42 -29.18 -45.99
N GLY A 246 8.25 -28.75 -46.43
CA GLY A 246 7.40 -27.83 -45.69
C GLY A 246 5.97 -28.32 -45.57
N ARG A 247 5.23 -27.77 -44.62
CA ARG A 247 3.81 -28.04 -44.38
C ARG A 247 2.95 -26.92 -44.98
N VAL A 248 1.96 -27.28 -45.81
CA VAL A 248 1.01 -26.30 -46.33
C VAL A 248 0.08 -25.85 -45.19
N THR A 249 0.12 -24.57 -44.86
CA THR A 249 -0.67 -23.99 -43.78
C THR A 249 -1.94 -23.29 -44.25
N ASN A 250 -1.89 -22.69 -45.44
CA ASN A 250 -3.04 -22.01 -46.04
C ASN A 250 -2.97 -22.06 -47.57
N ILE A 251 -4.15 -22.11 -48.19
CA ILE A 251 -4.30 -22.07 -49.67
C ILE A 251 -5.19 -20.88 -49.98
N THR A 252 -4.74 -20.03 -50.91
CA THR A 252 -5.44 -18.86 -51.42
C THR A 252 -5.56 -18.95 -52.93
N ASP A 253 -6.37 -18.12 -53.56
CA ASP A 253 -6.60 -18.10 -55.00
C ASP A 253 -5.34 -17.80 -55.82
N TYR A 254 -4.32 -17.20 -55.21
CA TYR A 254 -3.04 -16.83 -55.85
C TYR A 254 -1.85 -17.70 -55.44
N GLY A 255 -2.06 -18.68 -54.54
CA GLY A 255 -0.98 -19.58 -54.14
C GLY A 255 -1.20 -20.26 -52.79
N ALA A 256 -0.22 -21.03 -52.37
CA ALA A 256 -0.22 -21.71 -51.09
C ALA A 256 0.89 -21.17 -50.17
N PHE A 257 0.58 -21.01 -48.90
CA PHE A 257 1.56 -20.72 -47.86
C PHE A 257 2.12 -22.02 -47.31
N VAL A 258 3.44 -22.16 -47.37
CA VAL A 258 4.15 -23.35 -46.91
C VAL A 258 5.04 -22.95 -45.74
N GLU A 259 4.78 -23.52 -44.59
CA GLU A 259 5.59 -23.39 -43.41
C GLU A 259 6.77 -24.35 -43.49
N LEU A 260 7.98 -23.83 -43.43
CA LEU A 260 9.20 -24.63 -43.40
C LEU A 260 9.61 -25.00 -41.99
N GLU A 261 9.37 -24.08 -41.04
CA GLU A 261 9.65 -24.23 -39.62
C GLU A 261 8.63 -23.41 -38.85
N ALA A 262 8.35 -23.76 -37.61
CA ALA A 262 7.41 -22.99 -36.76
C ALA A 262 7.93 -21.56 -36.45
N GLY A 263 7.18 -20.53 -36.84
CA GLY A 263 7.53 -19.12 -36.75
C GLY A 263 7.93 -18.54 -38.08
#